data_e0d8cc6f801e607322d3710d4e827e27
#
_entry.id   e0d8cc6f801e607322d3710d4e827e27
#
_cell.length_a   1.000
_cell.length_b   1.000
_cell.length_c   1.000
_cell.angle_alpha   90.00
_cell.angle_beta   90.00
_cell.angle_gamma   90.00
#
_symmetry.space_group_name_H-M   'P 1'
#
loop_
_entity.id
_entity.type
_entity.pdbx_description
1 polymer ?
#
loop_
_entity_poly.entity_id
_entity_poly.type
_entity_poly.pdbx_seq_one_letter_code
_entity_poly.pdbx_strand_id
1 'polypeptide(L)'
;MWLDEEFVRTQWRPAPSGKQGAPMKYSDMAIQLLLMIKATFHLPYRALEGFARSLMKLMDLDIDVPDHSHMARRAKHLQVKIPRRERQGPVHLVVDSTGLKIYGEGEWKVRKHGASKRRRWIKVHLAVDADVKDVVGVEVTTEEWADCEMFAELIEQVDGEIEQIDGDGAYDTREAYDAAKEQGATLVVPPRSNAVAWEDGHPRNEVLTQIQEKGLENWKDESGYHRRSVAENTMYRLKQLFGDKLASRVFETQVVEAHARIAAMNVITYLGMTVSVRLGTAVF
;
A
#
# COMPACT_ATOMS: atom_id res chain seq x y z
N MET A 1 15.64 9.31 -0.92
CA MET A 1 16.54 8.48 -1.76
C MET A 1 16.49 7.05 -1.28
N TRP A 2 16.63 6.07 -2.17
CA TRP A 2 16.54 4.65 -1.79
C TRP A 2 17.74 4.18 -0.97
N LEU A 3 18.91 4.55 -1.48
CA LEU A 3 20.19 4.15 -0.93
C LEU A 3 21.14 5.33 -1.15
N ASP A 4 21.53 5.96 -0.08
CA ASP A 4 22.60 6.95 -0.08
C ASP A 4 23.65 6.60 0.97
N GLU A 5 24.79 7.19 0.85
CA GLU A 5 25.94 6.92 1.72
C GLU A 5 25.64 7.29 3.17
N GLU A 6 24.96 8.42 3.40
CA GLU A 6 24.59 8.88 4.74
C GLU A 6 23.62 7.93 5.42
N PHE A 7 22.58 7.47 4.70
CA PHE A 7 21.66 6.45 5.20
C PHE A 7 22.40 5.18 5.60
N VAL A 8 23.27 4.66 4.73
CA VAL A 8 23.99 3.42 5.00
C VAL A 8 24.93 3.57 6.20
N ARG A 9 25.61 4.69 6.32
CA ARG A 9 26.51 4.95 7.46
C ARG A 9 25.76 5.09 8.78
N THR A 10 24.59 5.73 8.80
CA THR A 10 23.87 6.11 10.02
C THR A 10 22.76 5.13 10.40
N GLN A 11 22.07 4.53 9.44
CA GLN A 11 20.87 3.72 9.66
C GLN A 11 21.05 2.21 9.43
N TRP A 12 22.22 1.78 8.94
CA TRP A 12 22.46 0.35 8.64
C TRP A 12 22.52 -0.51 9.90
N ARG A 13 23.09 0.02 10.96
CA ARG A 13 23.18 -0.64 12.25
C ARG A 13 22.16 -0.04 13.22
N PRO A 14 21.51 -0.87 14.06
CA PRO A 14 20.59 -0.35 15.06
C PRO A 14 21.35 0.43 16.15
N ALA A 15 20.67 1.41 16.75
CA ALA A 15 21.18 2.03 17.95
C ALA A 15 21.33 1.00 19.10
N PRO A 16 22.28 1.17 20.01
CA PRO A 16 22.44 0.29 21.17
C PRO A 16 21.15 0.24 22.00
N SER A 17 20.62 -0.96 22.24
CA SER A 17 19.33 -1.15 22.92
C SER A 17 19.45 -1.16 24.47
N GLY A 18 20.66 -1.26 25.03
CA GLY A 18 20.89 -1.44 26.46
C GLY A 18 20.35 -2.76 27.05
N LYS A 19 19.74 -3.62 26.23
CA LYS A 19 19.19 -4.91 26.68
C LYS A 19 20.29 -5.97 26.75
N GLN A 20 20.15 -6.92 27.71
CA GLN A 20 21.01 -8.09 27.79
C GLN A 20 20.88 -8.97 26.54
N GLY A 21 22.00 -9.49 26.04
CA GLY A 21 22.06 -10.38 24.88
C GLY A 21 22.95 -9.84 23.75
N ALA A 22 23.13 -10.62 22.69
CA ALA A 22 23.88 -10.19 21.53
C ALA A 22 23.13 -9.06 20.79
N PRO A 23 23.76 -7.91 20.51
CA PRO A 23 23.11 -6.80 19.83
C PRO A 23 22.73 -7.21 18.39
N MET A 24 21.64 -6.67 17.91
CA MET A 24 21.28 -6.83 16.49
C MET A 24 22.34 -6.17 15.61
N LYS A 25 22.85 -6.90 14.63
CA LYS A 25 23.92 -6.42 13.73
C LYS A 25 23.38 -5.46 12.68
N TYR A 26 22.14 -5.64 12.25
CA TYR A 26 21.48 -4.87 11.18
C TYR A 26 20.15 -4.30 11.67
N SER A 27 19.86 -3.07 11.31
CA SER A 27 18.61 -2.41 11.64
C SER A 27 17.43 -2.97 10.83
N ASP A 28 16.21 -2.70 11.30
CA ASP A 28 14.99 -3.00 10.53
C ASP A 28 14.96 -2.21 9.22
N MET A 29 15.45 -0.97 9.23
CA MET A 29 15.56 -0.13 8.04
C MET A 29 16.51 -0.72 7.00
N ALA A 30 17.65 -1.28 7.42
CA ALA A 30 18.58 -1.96 6.50
C ALA A 30 17.93 -3.21 5.86
N ILE A 31 17.21 -4.00 6.65
CA ILE A 31 16.49 -5.18 6.14
C ILE A 31 15.36 -4.75 5.19
N GLN A 32 14.58 -3.72 5.57
CA GLN A 32 13.52 -3.17 4.73
C GLN A 32 14.05 -2.71 3.38
N LEU A 33 15.13 -1.92 3.37
CA LEU A 33 15.76 -1.46 2.13
C LEU A 33 16.18 -2.63 1.22
N LEU A 34 16.79 -3.66 1.81
CA LEU A 34 17.17 -4.86 1.05
C LEU A 34 15.95 -5.59 0.48
N LEU A 35 14.85 -5.67 1.22
CA LEU A 35 13.59 -6.26 0.72
C LEU A 35 12.95 -5.43 -0.39
N MET A 36 13.03 -4.10 -0.31
CA MET A 36 12.60 -3.20 -1.39
C MET A 36 13.44 -3.41 -2.67
N ILE A 37 14.75 -3.53 -2.54
CA ILE A 37 15.68 -3.87 -3.65
C ILE A 37 15.31 -5.25 -4.20
N LYS A 38 15.10 -6.24 -3.32
CA LYS A 38 14.66 -7.58 -3.71
C LYS A 38 13.40 -7.55 -4.57
N ALA A 39 12.40 -6.77 -4.13
CA ALA A 39 11.13 -6.63 -4.83
C ALA A 39 11.32 -5.95 -6.20
N THR A 40 12.05 -4.86 -6.24
CA THR A 40 12.26 -4.04 -7.46
C THR A 40 13.00 -4.78 -8.55
N PHE A 41 14.04 -5.55 -8.18
CA PHE A 41 14.88 -6.29 -9.13
C PHE A 41 14.52 -7.79 -9.22
N HIS A 42 13.44 -8.22 -8.58
CA HIS A 42 12.97 -9.61 -8.56
C HIS A 42 14.03 -10.63 -8.13
N LEU A 43 14.90 -10.25 -7.20
CA LEU A 43 16.06 -11.07 -6.81
C LEU A 43 15.64 -12.17 -5.81
N PRO A 44 16.14 -13.41 -5.96
CA PRO A 44 16.15 -14.37 -4.85
C PRO A 44 17.12 -13.90 -3.76
N TYR A 45 16.93 -14.33 -2.51
CA TYR A 45 17.73 -13.87 -1.37
C TYR A 45 19.25 -14.04 -1.55
N ARG A 46 19.70 -15.13 -2.17
CA ARG A 46 21.14 -15.34 -2.44
C ARG A 46 21.70 -14.35 -3.45
N ALA A 47 20.93 -14.03 -4.49
CA ALA A 47 21.34 -13.01 -5.46
C ALA A 47 21.30 -11.60 -4.83
N LEU A 48 20.31 -11.32 -3.98
CA LEU A 48 20.23 -10.08 -3.21
C LEU A 48 21.48 -9.86 -2.34
N GLU A 49 21.97 -10.90 -1.66
CA GLU A 49 23.20 -10.83 -0.86
C GLU A 49 24.38 -10.40 -1.72
N GLY A 50 24.60 -11.06 -2.87
CA GLY A 50 25.69 -10.73 -3.79
C GLY A 50 25.53 -9.33 -4.40
N PHE A 51 24.30 -8.97 -4.77
CA PHE A 51 24.00 -7.65 -5.33
C PHE A 51 24.27 -6.54 -4.32
N ALA A 52 23.80 -6.70 -3.07
CA ALA A 52 24.04 -5.72 -2.01
C ALA A 52 25.51 -5.55 -1.68
N ARG A 53 26.30 -6.65 -1.64
CA ARG A 53 27.76 -6.57 -1.48
C ARG A 53 28.42 -5.78 -2.62
N SER A 54 27.96 -5.99 -3.85
CA SER A 54 28.47 -5.25 -5.02
C SER A 54 28.13 -3.75 -4.93
N LEU A 55 26.93 -3.40 -4.45
CA LEU A 55 26.54 -2.00 -4.23
C LEU A 55 27.41 -1.33 -3.15
N MET A 56 27.66 -1.99 -2.01
CA MET A 56 28.52 -1.44 -0.97
C MET A 56 29.94 -1.18 -1.52
N LYS A 57 30.47 -2.12 -2.29
CA LYS A 57 31.76 -1.94 -2.94
C LYS A 57 31.76 -0.79 -3.97
N LEU A 58 30.69 -0.66 -4.76
CA LEU A 58 30.56 0.42 -5.74
C LEU A 58 30.53 1.80 -5.08
N MET A 59 29.92 1.88 -3.88
CA MET A 59 29.80 3.09 -3.08
C MET A 59 31.04 3.36 -2.20
N ASP A 60 32.08 2.54 -2.30
CA ASP A 60 33.28 2.59 -1.45
C ASP A 60 32.95 2.54 0.05
N LEU A 61 32.00 1.67 0.42
CA LEU A 61 31.58 1.46 1.78
C LEU A 61 32.07 0.11 2.32
N ASP A 62 32.92 0.15 3.36
CA ASP A 62 33.34 -1.05 4.10
C ASP A 62 32.28 -1.43 5.14
N ILE A 63 31.14 -1.92 4.67
CA ILE A 63 29.99 -2.27 5.52
C ILE A 63 29.54 -3.70 5.20
N ASP A 64 29.43 -4.50 6.25
CA ASP A 64 28.91 -5.86 6.14
C ASP A 64 27.46 -5.89 5.67
N VAL A 65 27.17 -6.83 4.78
CA VAL A 65 25.81 -7.13 4.30
C VAL A 65 25.31 -8.40 4.98
N PRO A 66 24.03 -8.43 5.42
CA PRO A 66 23.45 -9.64 5.99
C PRO A 66 23.43 -10.78 4.97
N ASP A 67 23.72 -11.99 5.42
CA ASP A 67 23.57 -13.18 4.59
C ASP A 67 22.08 -13.45 4.26
N HIS A 68 21.86 -14.23 3.20
CA HIS A 68 20.53 -14.55 2.69
C HIS A 68 19.62 -15.23 3.74
N SER A 69 20.20 -16.05 4.64
CA SER A 69 19.45 -16.74 5.68
C SER A 69 19.02 -15.77 6.79
N HIS A 70 19.90 -14.80 7.13
CA HIS A 70 19.58 -13.73 8.08
C HIS A 70 18.45 -12.85 7.55
N MET A 71 18.55 -12.40 6.30
CA MET A 71 17.49 -11.61 5.65
C MET A 71 16.14 -12.35 5.65
N ALA A 72 16.13 -13.63 5.27
CA ALA A 72 14.92 -14.42 5.24
C ALA A 72 14.27 -14.62 6.63
N ARG A 73 15.09 -14.81 7.67
CA ARG A 73 14.58 -14.91 9.06
C ARG A 73 14.03 -13.58 9.56
N ARG A 74 14.74 -12.47 9.31
CA ARG A 74 14.31 -11.14 9.73
C ARG A 74 13.04 -10.69 9.01
N ALA A 75 12.88 -11.01 7.73
CA ALA A 75 11.69 -10.71 6.96
C ALA A 75 10.41 -11.27 7.59
N LYS A 76 10.46 -12.37 8.34
CA LYS A 76 9.29 -12.95 8.98
C LYS A 76 8.66 -12.06 10.05
N HIS A 77 9.45 -11.23 10.71
CA HIS A 77 9.03 -10.42 11.87
C HIS A 77 9.21 -8.92 11.64
N LEU A 78 9.53 -8.52 10.40
CA LEU A 78 9.78 -7.13 10.08
C LEU A 78 8.47 -6.35 9.98
N GLN A 79 8.40 -5.24 10.70
CA GLN A 79 7.36 -4.24 10.50
C GLN A 79 7.86 -3.23 9.45
N VAL A 80 7.38 -3.36 8.23
CA VAL A 80 7.76 -2.48 7.12
C VAL A 80 7.07 -1.14 7.29
N LYS A 81 7.85 -0.07 7.33
CA LYS A 81 7.33 1.31 7.31
C LYS A 81 7.11 1.74 5.88
N ILE A 82 5.93 2.22 5.56
CA ILE A 82 5.61 2.76 4.24
C ILE A 82 6.11 4.21 4.18
N PRO A 83 7.09 4.54 3.31
CA PRO A 83 7.56 5.90 3.13
C PRO A 83 6.42 6.76 2.56
N ARG A 84 6.21 7.93 3.15
CA ARG A 84 5.19 8.90 2.73
C ARG A 84 5.84 10.25 2.52
N ARG A 85 5.31 11.03 1.61
CA ARG A 85 5.70 12.43 1.43
C ARG A 85 5.03 13.29 2.50
N GLU A 86 5.76 14.28 2.99
CA GLU A 86 5.14 15.32 3.80
C GLU A 86 4.10 16.05 2.95
N ARG A 87 2.97 16.32 3.56
CA ARG A 87 1.84 17.00 2.94
C ARG A 87 1.41 18.21 3.78
N GLN A 88 0.90 19.22 3.10
CA GLN A 88 0.20 20.34 3.73
C GLN A 88 -1.29 20.26 3.38
N GLY A 89 -2.14 20.49 4.37
CA GLY A 89 -3.59 20.46 4.23
C GLY A 89 -4.24 19.06 4.31
N PRO A 90 -5.57 19.03 4.27
CA PRO A 90 -6.34 17.80 4.43
C PRO A 90 -6.14 16.81 3.28
N VAL A 91 -6.32 15.54 3.56
CA VAL A 91 -6.07 14.43 2.63
C VAL A 91 -7.38 14.04 1.95
N HIS A 92 -7.33 13.89 0.63
CA HIS A 92 -8.36 13.19 -0.12
C HIS A 92 -7.90 11.75 -0.35
N LEU A 93 -8.55 10.80 0.32
CA LEU A 93 -8.23 9.39 0.22
C LEU A 93 -9.05 8.69 -0.85
N VAL A 94 -8.44 7.69 -1.45
CA VAL A 94 -9.14 6.68 -2.26
C VAL A 94 -8.84 5.31 -1.68
N VAL A 95 -9.87 4.54 -1.35
CA VAL A 95 -9.74 3.19 -0.81
C VAL A 95 -10.20 2.15 -1.81
N ASP A 96 -9.46 1.06 -1.92
CA ASP A 96 -9.83 -0.07 -2.76
C ASP A 96 -8.98 -1.30 -2.37
N SER A 97 -9.32 -2.48 -2.88
CA SER A 97 -8.59 -3.71 -2.62
C SER A 97 -8.16 -4.43 -3.90
N THR A 98 -7.10 -5.20 -3.80
CA THR A 98 -6.63 -6.02 -4.92
C THR A 98 -6.14 -7.38 -4.46
N GLY A 99 -6.38 -8.42 -5.27
CA GLY A 99 -5.84 -9.75 -5.03
C GLY A 99 -4.42 -9.92 -5.57
N LEU A 100 -3.54 -10.50 -4.75
CA LEU A 100 -2.24 -11.02 -5.17
C LEU A 100 -2.23 -12.54 -5.07
N LYS A 101 -1.75 -13.20 -6.12
CA LYS A 101 -1.65 -14.66 -6.19
C LYS A 101 -0.58 -15.18 -5.24
N ILE A 102 -0.90 -16.23 -4.50
CA ILE A 102 0.08 -16.91 -3.66
C ILE A 102 0.76 -18.02 -4.45
N TYR A 103 2.08 -18.12 -4.31
CA TYR A 103 2.81 -19.26 -4.86
C TYR A 103 2.44 -20.52 -4.09
N GLY A 104 1.67 -21.42 -4.70
CA GLY A 104 1.27 -22.69 -4.11
C GLY A 104 1.43 -23.85 -5.10
N GLU A 105 1.47 -25.07 -4.58
CA GLU A 105 1.55 -26.32 -5.37
C GLU A 105 0.44 -26.48 -6.42
N GLY A 106 -0.54 -25.57 -6.44
CA GLY A 106 -1.76 -25.67 -7.21
C GLY A 106 -1.63 -25.46 -8.71
N GLU A 107 -0.78 -24.54 -9.19
CA GLU A 107 -0.82 -24.18 -10.62
C GLU A 107 -0.34 -25.32 -11.53
N TRP A 108 0.68 -26.07 -11.13
CA TRP A 108 1.14 -27.21 -11.91
C TRP A 108 0.17 -28.39 -11.83
N LYS A 109 -0.40 -28.67 -10.63
CA LYS A 109 -1.38 -29.73 -10.41
C LYS A 109 -2.74 -29.41 -11.04
N VAL A 110 -3.17 -28.15 -11.05
CA VAL A 110 -4.41 -27.70 -11.72
C VAL A 110 -4.29 -27.83 -13.24
N ARG A 111 -3.14 -27.52 -13.83
CA ARG A 111 -2.90 -27.75 -15.27
C ARG A 111 -2.90 -29.21 -15.64
N LYS A 112 -2.48 -30.11 -14.73
CA LYS A 112 -2.32 -31.54 -15.02
C LYS A 112 -3.50 -32.41 -14.58
N HIS A 113 -4.29 -32.01 -13.58
CA HIS A 113 -5.30 -32.85 -12.94
C HIS A 113 -6.70 -32.21 -12.77
N GLY A 114 -6.97 -31.06 -13.42
CA GLY A 114 -8.28 -30.41 -13.40
C GLY A 114 -8.58 -29.54 -12.17
N ALA A 115 -9.70 -28.83 -12.20
CA ALA A 115 -10.05 -27.66 -11.41
C ALA A 115 -10.38 -27.90 -9.90
N SER A 116 -9.87 -28.92 -9.24
CA SER A 116 -10.26 -29.23 -7.85
C SER A 116 -9.48 -28.51 -6.74
N LYS A 117 -8.49 -27.65 -7.06
CA LYS A 117 -7.79 -26.86 -6.04
C LYS A 117 -7.96 -25.35 -6.33
N ARG A 118 -8.70 -24.68 -5.43
CA ARG A 118 -8.88 -23.22 -5.44
C ARG A 118 -7.51 -22.52 -5.51
N ARG A 119 -7.39 -21.57 -6.43
CA ARG A 119 -6.29 -20.58 -6.42
C ARG A 119 -6.43 -19.81 -5.12
N ARG A 120 -5.37 -19.76 -4.34
CA ARG A 120 -5.33 -18.93 -3.13
C ARG A 120 -4.80 -17.55 -3.48
N TRP A 121 -5.46 -16.56 -2.93
CA TRP A 121 -5.11 -15.16 -3.06
C TRP A 121 -4.97 -14.58 -1.66
N ILE A 122 -4.17 -13.56 -1.52
CA ILE A 122 -4.30 -12.63 -0.41
C ILE A 122 -4.91 -11.36 -0.97
N LYS A 123 -5.67 -10.66 -0.13
CA LYS A 123 -6.16 -9.33 -0.42
C LYS A 123 -5.18 -8.29 0.13
N VAL A 124 -4.95 -7.26 -0.63
CA VAL A 124 -4.20 -6.07 -0.23
C VAL A 124 -5.16 -4.89 -0.32
N HIS A 125 -5.53 -4.35 0.81
CA HIS A 125 -6.38 -3.17 0.93
C HIS A 125 -5.47 -1.95 0.99
N LEU A 126 -5.79 -0.93 0.22
CA LEU A 126 -4.98 0.27 0.07
C LEU A 126 -5.79 1.52 0.33
N ALA A 127 -5.23 2.45 1.11
CA ALA A 127 -5.64 3.83 1.14
C ALA A 127 -4.57 4.65 0.41
N VAL A 128 -4.98 5.37 -0.61
CA VAL A 128 -4.11 6.14 -1.50
C VAL A 128 -4.45 7.62 -1.39
N ASP A 129 -3.48 8.46 -1.16
CA ASP A 129 -3.64 9.91 -1.28
C ASP A 129 -3.84 10.26 -2.75
N ALA A 130 -5.00 10.82 -3.09
CA ALA A 130 -5.38 11.10 -4.46
C ALA A 130 -4.53 12.19 -5.12
N ASP A 131 -3.90 13.08 -4.36
CA ASP A 131 -3.09 14.19 -4.88
C ASP A 131 -1.65 13.76 -5.14
N VAL A 132 -1.00 13.22 -4.10
CA VAL A 132 0.41 12.82 -4.20
C VAL A 132 0.59 11.40 -4.73
N LYS A 133 -0.49 10.60 -4.77
CA LYS A 133 -0.52 9.20 -5.28
C LYS A 133 0.37 8.25 -4.49
N ASP A 134 0.63 8.57 -3.22
CA ASP A 134 1.29 7.68 -2.29
C ASP A 134 0.26 6.76 -1.63
N VAL A 135 0.62 5.52 -1.43
CA VAL A 135 -0.14 4.63 -0.55
C VAL A 135 0.16 5.04 0.88
N VAL A 136 -0.88 5.41 1.62
CA VAL A 136 -0.79 5.93 3.00
C VAL A 136 -1.37 4.99 4.04
N GLY A 137 -2.17 4.01 3.62
CA GLY A 137 -2.67 2.93 4.46
C GLY A 137 -2.59 1.60 3.72
N VAL A 138 -2.26 0.52 4.43
CA VAL A 138 -2.14 -0.83 3.87
C VAL A 138 -2.57 -1.86 4.88
N GLU A 139 -3.52 -2.71 4.48
CA GLU A 139 -3.85 -3.94 5.20
C GLU A 139 -3.76 -5.15 4.28
N VAL A 140 -3.30 -6.26 4.82
CA VAL A 140 -3.15 -7.51 4.06
C VAL A 140 -3.90 -8.61 4.77
N THR A 141 -4.90 -9.16 4.09
CA THR A 141 -5.77 -10.21 4.64
C THR A 141 -5.81 -11.44 3.75
N THR A 142 -6.44 -12.49 4.26
CA THR A 142 -6.83 -13.65 3.44
C THR A 142 -8.05 -13.29 2.58
N GLU A 143 -8.38 -14.15 1.61
CA GLU A 143 -9.53 -13.95 0.70
C GLU A 143 -10.90 -13.93 1.41
N GLU A 144 -10.96 -14.33 2.68
CA GLU A 144 -12.20 -14.49 3.45
C GLU A 144 -12.75 -13.16 3.99
N TRP A 145 -11.90 -12.14 4.14
CA TRP A 145 -12.29 -10.84 4.66
C TRP A 145 -12.98 -9.98 3.60
N ALA A 146 -14.08 -9.32 3.96
CA ALA A 146 -14.72 -8.34 3.10
C ALA A 146 -13.92 -7.03 3.06
N ASP A 147 -14.04 -6.27 1.97
CA ASP A 147 -13.26 -5.03 1.81
C ASP A 147 -13.63 -3.97 2.84
N CYS A 148 -14.92 -3.87 3.20
CA CYS A 148 -15.41 -2.93 4.20
C CYS A 148 -14.95 -3.23 5.62
N GLU A 149 -14.60 -4.49 5.94
CA GLU A 149 -14.15 -4.87 7.28
C GLU A 149 -12.79 -4.28 7.64
N MET A 150 -11.96 -3.94 6.64
CA MET A 150 -10.63 -3.34 6.84
C MET A 150 -10.65 -1.81 6.70
N PHE A 151 -11.81 -1.20 6.51
CA PHE A 151 -11.91 0.21 6.22
C PHE A 151 -11.44 1.09 7.39
N ALA A 152 -11.88 0.80 8.60
CA ALA A 152 -11.52 1.57 9.79
C ALA A 152 -10.01 1.53 10.05
N GLU A 153 -9.43 0.31 10.09
CA GLU A 153 -8.00 0.10 10.32
C GLU A 153 -7.14 0.76 9.22
N LEU A 154 -7.68 0.83 8.00
CA LEU A 154 -6.97 1.41 6.86
C LEU A 154 -6.89 2.94 6.97
N ILE A 155 -7.99 3.61 7.36
CA ILE A 155 -8.03 5.07 7.50
C ILE A 155 -7.36 5.56 8.79
N GLU A 156 -7.34 4.76 9.86
CA GLU A 156 -6.60 5.05 11.10
C GLU A 156 -5.09 5.16 10.89
N GLN A 157 -4.54 4.55 9.83
CA GLN A 157 -3.12 4.64 9.50
C GLN A 157 -2.73 5.98 8.89
N VAL A 158 -3.70 6.82 8.55
CA VAL A 158 -3.45 8.09 7.84
C VAL A 158 -3.11 9.19 8.83
N ASP A 159 -1.95 9.80 8.67
CA ASP A 159 -1.55 10.95 9.47
C ASP A 159 -2.19 12.24 8.95
N GLY A 160 -2.82 13.02 9.83
CA GLY A 160 -3.41 14.31 9.50
C GLY A 160 -4.93 14.26 9.27
N GLU A 161 -5.49 15.40 8.87
CA GLU A 161 -6.92 15.57 8.61
C GLU A 161 -7.30 14.93 7.27
N ILE A 162 -8.40 14.17 7.26
CA ILE A 162 -8.97 13.58 6.06
C ILE A 162 -10.22 14.38 5.70
N GLU A 163 -10.25 14.96 4.49
CA GLU A 163 -11.40 15.72 4.00
C GLU A 163 -12.46 14.80 3.38
N GLN A 164 -12.01 13.91 2.51
CA GLN A 164 -12.88 13.02 1.74
C GLN A 164 -12.25 11.64 1.57
N ILE A 165 -13.10 10.62 1.56
CA ILE A 165 -12.72 9.23 1.29
C ILE A 165 -13.61 8.69 0.17
N ASP A 166 -13.00 8.31 -0.97
CA ASP A 166 -13.71 7.68 -2.07
C ASP A 166 -13.51 6.16 -2.01
N GLY A 167 -14.59 5.43 -2.20
CA GLY A 167 -14.58 3.97 -2.28
C GLY A 167 -15.60 3.45 -3.29
N ASP A 168 -15.55 2.18 -3.61
CA ASP A 168 -16.59 1.56 -4.42
C ASP A 168 -17.82 1.18 -3.58
N GLY A 169 -18.86 0.64 -4.23
CA GLY A 169 -20.09 0.24 -3.56
C GLY A 169 -19.95 -0.89 -2.51
N ALA A 170 -18.78 -1.51 -2.39
CA ALA A 170 -18.49 -2.46 -1.32
C ALA A 170 -18.38 -1.76 0.05
N TYR A 171 -18.01 -0.49 0.03
CA TYR A 171 -17.89 0.36 1.23
C TYR A 171 -19.21 1.09 1.58
N ASP A 172 -20.33 0.84 0.87
CA ASP A 172 -21.66 1.37 1.22
C ASP A 172 -22.23 0.62 2.42
N THR A 173 -21.63 0.79 3.59
CA THR A 173 -21.99 0.15 4.87
C THR A 173 -22.03 1.16 6.00
N ARG A 174 -22.81 0.86 7.06
CA ARG A 174 -22.91 1.73 8.24
C ARG A 174 -21.58 1.93 8.91
N GLU A 175 -20.85 0.85 9.08
CA GLU A 175 -19.53 0.82 9.71
C GLU A 175 -18.54 1.75 8.98
N ALA A 176 -18.58 1.77 7.65
CA ALA A 176 -17.70 2.67 6.88
C ALA A 176 -18.10 4.15 7.03
N TYR A 177 -19.41 4.46 7.06
CA TYR A 177 -19.89 5.81 7.33
C TYR A 177 -19.56 6.29 8.75
N ASP A 178 -19.70 5.41 9.75
CA ASP A 178 -19.38 5.71 11.14
C ASP A 178 -17.88 5.96 11.31
N ALA A 179 -17.03 5.10 10.74
CA ALA A 179 -15.58 5.26 10.79
C ALA A 179 -15.10 6.53 10.08
N ALA A 180 -15.68 6.87 8.92
CA ALA A 180 -15.36 8.12 8.22
C ALA A 180 -15.76 9.34 9.06
N LYS A 181 -16.94 9.30 9.70
CA LYS A 181 -17.44 10.36 10.59
C LYS A 181 -16.54 10.55 11.82
N GLU A 182 -16.04 9.47 12.42
CA GLU A 182 -15.10 9.53 13.55
C GLU A 182 -13.78 10.23 13.15
N GLN A 183 -13.34 10.07 11.89
CA GLN A 183 -12.20 10.78 11.33
C GLN A 183 -12.53 12.20 10.86
N GLY A 184 -13.79 12.66 10.97
CA GLY A 184 -14.23 13.95 10.47
C GLY A 184 -14.29 14.05 8.94
N ALA A 185 -14.23 12.93 8.24
CA ALA A 185 -14.17 12.84 6.79
C ALA A 185 -15.53 12.62 6.13
N THR A 186 -15.69 13.10 4.90
CA THR A 186 -16.86 12.79 4.06
C THR A 186 -16.61 11.50 3.28
N LEU A 187 -17.49 10.50 3.44
CA LEU A 187 -17.44 9.27 2.66
C LEU A 187 -18.24 9.42 1.36
N VAL A 188 -17.58 9.22 0.22
CA VAL A 188 -18.16 9.29 -1.13
C VAL A 188 -18.11 7.91 -1.77
N VAL A 189 -19.22 7.20 -1.68
CA VAL A 189 -19.39 5.84 -2.23
C VAL A 189 -20.73 5.76 -2.97
N PRO A 190 -20.78 5.12 -4.15
CA PRO A 190 -22.04 4.95 -4.86
C PRO A 190 -22.89 3.92 -4.10
N PRO A 191 -24.13 4.28 -3.72
CA PRO A 191 -25.05 3.32 -3.14
C PRO A 191 -25.34 2.16 -4.10
N ARG A 192 -25.61 0.99 -3.56
CA ARG A 192 -25.96 -0.19 -4.37
C ARG A 192 -27.26 0.06 -5.13
N SER A 193 -27.46 -0.61 -6.26
CA SER A 193 -28.63 -0.42 -7.13
C SER A 193 -29.99 -0.65 -6.45
N ASN A 194 -30.02 -1.43 -5.38
CA ASN A 194 -31.18 -1.73 -4.56
C ASN A 194 -31.16 -0.98 -3.21
N ALA A 195 -30.41 0.10 -3.11
CA ALA A 195 -30.25 0.86 -1.88
C ALA A 195 -31.57 1.52 -1.46
N VAL A 196 -31.90 1.42 -0.19
CA VAL A 196 -33.01 2.10 0.47
C VAL A 196 -32.47 3.12 1.46
N ALA A 197 -33.25 4.15 1.76
CA ALA A 197 -32.89 5.14 2.77
C ALA A 197 -32.69 4.45 4.13
N TRP A 198 -31.73 4.96 4.90
CA TRP A 198 -31.52 4.58 6.28
C TRP A 198 -32.29 5.51 7.21
N GLU A 199 -31.90 5.61 8.48
CA GLU A 199 -32.52 6.52 9.45
C GLU A 199 -32.47 7.98 8.99
N ASP A 200 -33.44 8.78 9.46
CA ASP A 200 -33.52 10.20 9.12
C ASP A 200 -32.26 10.97 9.51
N GLY A 201 -31.77 11.80 8.58
CA GLY A 201 -30.57 12.60 8.77
C GLY A 201 -29.25 11.87 8.51
N HIS A 202 -29.28 10.62 8.07
CA HIS A 202 -28.05 9.92 7.69
C HIS A 202 -27.47 10.47 6.38
N PRO A 203 -26.15 10.79 6.30
CA PRO A 203 -25.52 11.41 5.11
C PRO A 203 -25.76 10.64 3.82
N ARG A 204 -25.82 9.31 3.89
CA ARG A 204 -26.12 8.44 2.75
C ARG A 204 -27.46 8.73 2.07
N ASN A 205 -28.48 9.19 2.83
CA ASN A 205 -29.78 9.50 2.27
C ASN A 205 -29.72 10.73 1.36
N GLU A 206 -28.82 11.68 1.64
CA GLU A 206 -28.57 12.83 0.76
C GLU A 206 -27.98 12.38 -0.57
N VAL A 207 -27.04 11.43 -0.54
CA VAL A 207 -26.45 10.82 -1.76
C VAL A 207 -27.54 10.14 -2.59
N LEU A 208 -28.43 9.36 -1.97
CA LEU A 208 -29.55 8.74 -2.67
C LEU A 208 -30.48 9.77 -3.33
N THR A 209 -30.82 10.83 -2.62
CA THR A 209 -31.66 11.92 -3.14
C THR A 209 -30.99 12.62 -4.32
N GLN A 210 -29.71 12.97 -4.18
CA GLN A 210 -28.95 13.61 -5.27
C GLN A 210 -28.88 12.74 -6.52
N ILE A 211 -28.66 11.42 -6.37
CA ILE A 211 -28.64 10.48 -7.49
C ILE A 211 -30.02 10.35 -8.14
N GLN A 212 -31.11 10.35 -7.36
CA GLN A 212 -32.48 10.32 -7.88
C GLN A 212 -32.85 11.58 -8.67
N GLU A 213 -32.40 12.74 -8.19
CA GLU A 213 -32.71 14.03 -8.80
C GLU A 213 -31.84 14.33 -10.03
N LYS A 214 -30.54 14.07 -9.95
CA LYS A 214 -29.55 14.51 -10.95
C LYS A 214 -29.01 13.38 -11.83
N GLY A 215 -29.21 12.13 -11.42
CA GLY A 215 -28.61 10.95 -12.03
C GLY A 215 -27.20 10.64 -11.52
N LEU A 216 -26.81 9.37 -11.64
CA LEU A 216 -25.55 8.85 -11.09
C LEU A 216 -24.31 9.53 -11.69
N GLU A 217 -24.29 9.81 -12.98
CA GLU A 217 -23.11 10.41 -13.65
C GLU A 217 -22.89 11.86 -13.18
N ASN A 218 -23.95 12.66 -13.10
CA ASN A 218 -23.84 14.03 -12.58
C ASN A 218 -23.39 14.05 -11.11
N TRP A 219 -23.91 13.12 -10.30
CA TRP A 219 -23.44 12.98 -8.91
C TRP A 219 -21.95 12.64 -8.82
N LYS A 220 -21.45 11.73 -9.68
CA LYS A 220 -20.02 11.40 -9.71
C LYS A 220 -19.14 12.59 -10.07
N ASP A 221 -19.60 13.42 -11.02
CA ASP A 221 -18.88 14.64 -11.42
C ASP A 221 -18.85 15.67 -10.29
N GLU A 222 -20.00 15.93 -9.67
CA GLU A 222 -20.12 16.94 -8.61
C GLU A 222 -19.41 16.52 -7.31
N SER A 223 -19.43 15.22 -6.97
CA SER A 223 -18.78 14.69 -5.76
C SER A 223 -17.26 14.48 -5.92
N GLY A 224 -16.72 14.60 -7.13
CA GLY A 224 -15.31 14.31 -7.40
C GLY A 224 -14.97 12.82 -7.41
N TYR A 225 -15.98 11.93 -7.42
CA TYR A 225 -15.81 10.47 -7.37
C TYR A 225 -14.87 9.89 -8.44
N HIS A 226 -14.68 10.59 -9.57
CA HIS A 226 -13.76 10.15 -10.62
C HIS A 226 -12.30 10.01 -10.15
N ARG A 227 -11.93 10.63 -9.04
CA ARG A 227 -10.61 10.47 -8.41
C ARG A 227 -10.36 9.04 -7.93
N ARG A 228 -11.41 8.23 -7.77
CA ARG A 228 -11.29 6.79 -7.45
C ARG A 228 -10.38 6.04 -8.42
N SER A 229 -10.30 6.47 -9.67
CA SER A 229 -9.38 5.91 -10.66
C SER A 229 -7.90 5.93 -10.23
N VAL A 230 -7.53 6.75 -9.25
CA VAL A 230 -6.17 6.79 -8.68
C VAL A 230 -5.82 5.47 -7.98
N ALA A 231 -6.78 4.86 -7.25
CA ALA A 231 -6.54 3.56 -6.62
C ALA A 231 -6.36 2.45 -7.67
N GLU A 232 -7.22 2.42 -8.71
CA GLU A 232 -7.10 1.46 -9.81
C GLU A 232 -5.74 1.56 -10.51
N ASN A 233 -5.30 2.79 -10.81
CA ASN A 233 -3.98 3.05 -11.38
C ASN A 233 -2.85 2.62 -10.44
N THR A 234 -3.00 2.82 -9.13
CA THR A 234 -2.01 2.41 -8.14
C THR A 234 -1.90 0.88 -8.07
N MET A 235 -3.02 0.17 -8.09
CA MET A 235 -3.04 -1.29 -8.14
C MET A 235 -2.47 -1.85 -9.45
N TYR A 236 -2.79 -1.23 -10.56
CA TYR A 236 -2.20 -1.58 -11.85
C TYR A 236 -0.67 -1.43 -11.81
N ARG A 237 -0.17 -0.29 -11.30
CA ARG A 237 1.27 -0.03 -11.16
C ARG A 237 1.94 -1.03 -10.23
N LEU A 238 1.31 -1.38 -9.08
CA LEU A 238 1.83 -2.39 -8.17
C LEU A 238 2.05 -3.72 -8.90
N LYS A 239 1.08 -4.16 -9.68
CA LYS A 239 1.17 -5.40 -10.46
C LYS A 239 2.14 -5.32 -11.63
N GLN A 240 2.26 -4.16 -12.28
CA GLN A 240 3.24 -3.97 -13.36
C GLN A 240 4.67 -3.95 -12.86
N LEU A 241 4.93 -3.27 -11.73
CA LEU A 241 6.28 -3.16 -11.17
C LEU A 241 6.78 -4.46 -10.54
N PHE A 242 5.90 -5.19 -9.85
CA PHE A 242 6.32 -6.31 -9.01
C PHE A 242 5.68 -7.65 -9.37
N GLY A 243 4.80 -7.67 -10.37
CA GLY A 243 4.01 -8.83 -10.74
C GLY A 243 2.80 -9.07 -9.82
N ASP A 244 1.86 -9.88 -10.28
CA ASP A 244 0.62 -10.21 -9.58
C ASP A 244 0.75 -11.42 -8.61
N LYS A 245 1.98 -11.95 -8.44
CA LYS A 245 2.27 -13.16 -7.68
C LYS A 245 3.32 -12.91 -6.60
N LEU A 246 3.06 -13.39 -5.39
CA LEU A 246 4.03 -13.38 -4.29
C LEU A 246 4.96 -14.58 -4.35
N ALA A 247 6.22 -14.36 -4.01
CA ALA A 247 7.23 -15.42 -3.91
C ALA A 247 7.22 -16.11 -2.54
N SER A 248 6.76 -15.41 -1.50
CA SER A 248 6.69 -15.90 -0.13
C SER A 248 5.61 -16.97 0.04
N ARG A 249 5.87 -17.96 0.90
CA ARG A 249 4.98 -19.12 1.10
C ARG A 249 4.16 -19.07 2.39
N VAL A 250 4.65 -18.35 3.39
CA VAL A 250 4.04 -18.23 4.72
C VAL A 250 3.38 -16.86 4.82
N PHE A 251 2.20 -16.79 5.44
CA PHE A 251 1.38 -15.57 5.46
C PHE A 251 2.13 -14.35 6.00
N GLU A 252 2.86 -14.50 7.12
CA GLU A 252 3.62 -13.39 7.71
C GLU A 252 4.67 -12.83 6.73
N THR A 253 5.32 -13.70 5.96
CA THR A 253 6.29 -13.25 4.94
C THR A 253 5.61 -12.73 3.67
N GLN A 254 4.38 -13.14 3.38
CA GLN A 254 3.56 -12.58 2.29
C GLN A 254 3.14 -11.16 2.62
N VAL A 255 2.72 -10.91 3.86
CA VAL A 255 2.43 -9.57 4.39
C VAL A 255 3.63 -8.65 4.23
N VAL A 256 4.79 -9.08 4.71
CA VAL A 256 6.04 -8.28 4.60
C VAL A 256 6.45 -8.06 3.14
N GLU A 257 6.28 -9.05 2.27
CA GLU A 257 6.58 -8.91 0.84
C GLU A 257 5.64 -7.88 0.18
N ALA A 258 4.34 -7.91 0.49
CA ALA A 258 3.37 -6.93 -0.01
C ALA A 258 3.72 -5.51 0.44
N HIS A 259 3.99 -5.33 1.74
CA HIS A 259 4.41 -4.03 2.28
C HIS A 259 5.73 -3.53 1.68
N ALA A 260 6.73 -4.40 1.48
CA ALA A 260 8.00 -4.02 0.86
C ALA A 260 7.83 -3.59 -0.61
N ARG A 261 6.91 -4.22 -1.35
CA ARG A 261 6.56 -3.81 -2.72
C ARG A 261 5.89 -2.44 -2.74
N ILE A 262 4.97 -2.19 -1.80
CA ILE A 262 4.27 -0.91 -1.68
C ILE A 262 5.25 0.20 -1.25
N ALA A 263 6.11 -0.07 -0.26
CA ALA A 263 7.14 0.87 0.15
C ALA A 263 8.08 1.23 -1.03
N ALA A 264 8.49 0.24 -1.81
CA ALA A 264 9.30 0.47 -3.02
C ALA A 264 8.51 1.27 -4.07
N MET A 265 7.22 1.00 -4.26
CA MET A 265 6.36 1.74 -5.19
C MET A 265 6.23 3.21 -4.82
N ASN A 266 6.03 3.55 -3.54
CA ASN A 266 5.98 4.95 -3.11
C ASN A 266 7.30 5.67 -3.41
N VAL A 267 8.45 5.03 -3.14
CA VAL A 267 9.76 5.61 -3.47
C VAL A 267 9.92 5.78 -4.98
N ILE A 268 9.54 4.80 -5.80
CA ILE A 268 9.58 4.90 -7.27
C ILE A 268 8.67 6.04 -7.76
N THR A 269 7.48 6.17 -7.17
CA THR A 269 6.54 7.25 -7.49
C THR A 269 7.17 8.60 -7.21
N TYR A 270 7.76 8.77 -6.04
CA TYR A 270 8.45 10.01 -5.66
C TYR A 270 9.58 10.37 -6.64
N LEU A 271 10.41 9.40 -7.00
CA LEU A 271 11.54 9.61 -7.91
C LEU A 271 11.11 9.90 -9.36
N GLY A 272 9.99 9.36 -9.80
CA GLY A 272 9.45 9.54 -11.15
C GLY A 272 8.52 10.73 -11.33
N MET A 273 8.15 11.43 -10.25
CA MET A 273 7.28 12.61 -10.34
C MET A 273 8.06 13.83 -10.82
N THR A 274 7.56 14.43 -11.91
CA THR A 274 8.06 15.73 -12.38
C THR A 274 7.74 16.82 -11.38
N VAL A 275 8.76 17.61 -11.01
CA VAL A 275 8.55 18.85 -10.23
C VAL A 275 8.07 19.93 -11.22
N SER A 276 6.76 20.19 -11.23
CA SER A 276 6.19 21.28 -12.03
C SER A 276 6.11 22.54 -11.17
N VAL A 277 6.86 23.56 -11.54
CA VAL A 277 6.71 24.91 -10.96
C VAL A 277 5.75 25.69 -11.83
N ARG A 278 4.64 26.15 -11.25
CA ARG A 278 3.73 27.09 -11.95
C ARG A 278 4.46 28.40 -12.10
N LEU A 279 4.95 28.69 -13.30
CA LEU A 279 5.43 30.01 -13.62
C LEU A 279 4.21 30.95 -13.60
N GLY A 280 4.23 31.92 -12.69
CA GLY A 280 3.17 32.94 -12.66
C GLY A 280 3.04 33.58 -14.05
N THR A 281 1.79 33.73 -14.52
CA THR A 281 1.47 34.46 -15.73
C THR A 281 2.10 35.86 -15.61
N ALA A 282 3.18 36.09 -16.34
CA ALA A 282 3.62 37.44 -16.57
C ALA A 282 2.49 38.18 -17.31
N VAL A 283 1.84 39.11 -16.64
CA VAL A 283 0.92 40.04 -17.27
C VAL A 283 1.81 41.00 -18.09
N PHE A 284 1.77 40.82 -19.41
CA PHE A 284 2.30 41.81 -20.34
C PHE A 284 1.26 42.90 -20.58
#